data_ae8f4a000817f7c829081afd05359ecf
#
_entry.id   ae8f4a000817f7c829081afd05359ecf
#
_cell.length_a   1.000
_cell.length_b   1.000
_cell.length_c   1.000
_cell.angle_alpha   90.00
_cell.angle_beta   90.00
_cell.angle_gamma   90.00
#
_symmetry.space_group_name_H-M   'P 1'
#
loop_
_entity.id
_entity.type
_entity.pdbx_description
1 polymer ?
#
loop_
_entity_poly.entity_id
_entity_poly.type
_entity_poly.pdbx_seq_one_letter_code
_entity_poly.pdbx_strand_id
1 'polypeptide(L)'
;MLLRVLLYNVFFNVFVLFINTSISDALFEKFYINPSIISILRLFINLSFILLMIYYILTNRIKLKIYEVIILFILFIGASILLTPEKFEAIKIYINFIGMLSYFVVLFNLIDKERVIFYLKNYCNILVVLEILTIFIFRDIGYMGESDVIRGIHLSRSTLIIYLNLCIFIYLYYLYFFFKINNRIKKSIVFMILISIALILLSKSSTGILIVALFLPIFLWIKNERRGKNLLIISTVFSVLLPMINLNSAFLNNIIGDIFGKNISFSGRRYIWEYALSHFSDNILIGNGFNSIDYLFRGKVIPTYERVAAHSHNGFLEVFLQNGLLGLIFILTIIFIFFRSMDKYNEFEKRLLKTYIIVFIIFNSMEPYLLQTVSSCTFWLIGIFIIVYNKRNKEKANE
;
A
#
# COMPACT_ATOMS: atom_id res chain seq x y z
N MET A 1 26.49 17.55 4.55
CA MET A 1 27.39 16.40 4.40
C MET A 1 26.87 15.17 5.17
N LEU A 2 26.66 15.24 6.47
CA LEU A 2 26.23 14.11 7.34
C LEU A 2 24.99 13.39 6.81
N LEU A 3 23.94 14.10 6.43
CA LEU A 3 22.68 13.53 5.97
C LEU A 3 22.81 12.76 4.64
N ARG A 4 23.70 13.21 3.75
CA ARG A 4 24.00 12.47 2.53
C ARG A 4 24.68 11.14 2.86
N VAL A 5 25.55 11.12 3.86
CA VAL A 5 26.17 9.90 4.38
C VAL A 5 25.11 8.95 4.96
N LEU A 6 24.15 9.48 5.73
CA LEU A 6 23.03 8.68 6.29
C LEU A 6 22.15 8.08 5.21
N LEU A 7 21.78 8.84 4.17
CA LEU A 7 20.99 8.32 3.05
C LEU A 7 21.72 7.26 2.23
N TYR A 8 23.05 7.26 2.24
CA TYR A 8 23.86 6.18 1.63
C TYR A 8 24.04 4.97 2.56
N ASN A 9 23.60 5.06 3.83
CA ASN A 9 23.71 3.97 4.79
C ASN A 9 22.49 3.02 4.66
N VAL A 10 22.76 1.75 4.41
CA VAL A 10 21.74 0.70 4.26
C VAL A 10 20.91 0.54 5.53
N PHE A 11 21.57 0.46 6.68
CA PHE A 11 20.89 0.26 7.97
C PHE A 11 19.95 1.41 8.31
N PHE A 12 20.37 2.65 8.06
CA PHE A 12 19.53 3.81 8.29
C PHE A 12 18.25 3.76 7.44
N ASN A 13 18.36 3.46 6.13
CA ASN A 13 17.21 3.39 5.25
C ASN A 13 16.28 2.23 5.58
N VAL A 14 16.83 1.06 5.92
CA VAL A 14 16.04 -0.08 6.38
C VAL A 14 15.31 0.26 7.68
N PHE A 15 15.96 0.94 8.61
CA PHE A 15 15.36 1.37 9.87
C PHE A 15 14.22 2.38 9.64
N VAL A 16 14.40 3.39 8.76
CA VAL A 16 13.32 4.35 8.42
C VAL A 16 12.13 3.66 7.78
N LEU A 17 12.36 2.72 6.87
CA LEU A 17 11.30 1.92 6.27
C LEU A 17 10.58 1.09 7.34
N PHE A 18 11.33 0.47 8.24
CA PHE A 18 10.79 -0.38 9.31
C PHE A 18 9.92 0.41 10.29
N ILE A 19 10.36 1.58 10.75
CA ILE A 19 9.57 2.46 11.62
C ILE A 19 8.25 2.91 10.96
N ASN A 20 8.26 3.08 9.64
CA ASN A 20 7.06 3.40 8.87
C ASN A 20 6.25 2.16 8.42
N THR A 21 6.58 0.96 8.92
CA THR A 21 5.80 -0.25 8.70
C THR A 21 4.67 -0.34 9.75
N SER A 22 3.53 -0.93 9.37
CA SER A 22 2.42 -1.21 10.29
C SER A 22 2.75 -2.42 11.15
N ILE A 23 3.39 -2.19 12.29
CA ILE A 23 3.80 -3.21 13.24
C ILE A 23 2.84 -3.23 14.43
N SER A 24 2.51 -4.41 14.92
CA SER A 24 1.68 -4.60 16.10
C SER A 24 2.39 -4.09 17.36
N ASP A 25 1.66 -3.36 18.20
CA ASP A 25 2.18 -2.90 19.50
C ASP A 25 2.61 -4.07 20.39
N ALA A 26 1.96 -5.24 20.26
CA ALA A 26 2.33 -6.47 20.95
C ALA A 26 3.79 -6.91 20.68
N LEU A 27 4.35 -6.60 19.50
CA LEU A 27 5.76 -6.87 19.24
C LEU A 27 6.67 -5.97 20.10
N PHE A 28 6.34 -4.70 20.21
CA PHE A 28 7.13 -3.75 21.00
C PHE A 28 7.03 -4.05 22.50
N GLU A 29 5.82 -4.35 22.99
CA GLU A 29 5.58 -4.76 24.39
C GLU A 29 6.35 -6.02 24.78
N LYS A 30 6.43 -7.01 23.88
CA LYS A 30 7.21 -8.24 24.08
C LYS A 30 8.70 -7.97 24.33
N PHE A 31 9.25 -6.93 23.69
CA PHE A 31 10.64 -6.50 23.88
C PHE A 31 10.78 -5.35 24.89
N TYR A 32 9.76 -5.12 25.73
CA TYR A 32 9.74 -4.04 26.72
C TYR A 32 9.92 -2.64 26.12
N ILE A 33 9.53 -2.44 24.87
CA ILE A 33 9.57 -1.15 24.20
C ILE A 33 8.19 -0.53 24.27
N ASN A 34 8.08 0.65 24.87
CA ASN A 34 6.80 1.37 24.94
C ASN A 34 6.37 1.82 23.53
N PRO A 35 5.18 1.42 23.01
CA PRO A 35 4.69 1.81 21.70
C PRO A 35 4.61 3.33 21.49
N SER A 36 4.35 4.10 22.56
CA SER A 36 4.33 5.56 22.50
C SER A 36 5.68 6.16 22.09
N ILE A 37 6.79 5.57 22.52
CA ILE A 37 8.15 6.00 22.15
C ILE A 37 8.34 5.80 20.64
N ILE A 38 7.89 4.68 20.09
CA ILE A 38 7.97 4.40 18.66
C ILE A 38 7.12 5.40 17.85
N SER A 39 5.94 5.74 18.35
CA SER A 39 5.05 6.74 17.73
C SER A 39 5.71 8.13 17.69
N ILE A 40 6.33 8.56 18.79
CA ILE A 40 7.07 9.82 18.88
C ILE A 40 8.30 9.81 17.96
N LEU A 41 9.07 8.73 17.95
CA LEU A 41 10.24 8.57 17.09
C LEU A 41 9.84 8.62 15.60
N ARG A 42 8.75 7.95 15.23
CA ARG A 42 8.18 8.00 13.87
C ARG A 42 7.83 9.43 13.49
N LEU A 43 7.13 10.17 14.35
CA LEU A 43 6.74 11.54 14.11
C LEU A 43 7.97 12.43 13.91
N PHE A 44 8.98 12.30 14.77
CA PHE A 44 10.23 13.07 14.68
C PHE A 44 11.00 12.80 13.39
N ILE A 45 11.14 11.53 13.00
CA ILE A 45 11.78 11.13 11.75
C ILE A 45 11.02 11.69 10.55
N ASN A 46 9.69 11.59 10.54
CA ASN A 46 8.87 12.06 9.44
C ASN A 46 8.90 13.60 9.33
N LEU A 47 8.86 14.33 10.42
CA LEU A 47 9.06 15.81 10.43
C LEU A 47 10.45 16.19 9.88
N SER A 48 11.48 15.45 10.25
CA SER A 48 12.84 15.68 9.72
C SER A 48 12.92 15.52 8.20
N PHE A 49 12.21 14.52 7.62
CA PHE A 49 12.15 14.35 6.18
C PHE A 49 11.30 15.40 5.46
N ILE A 50 10.26 15.94 6.10
CA ILE A 50 9.51 17.10 5.56
C ILE A 50 10.43 18.32 5.45
N LEU A 51 11.14 18.66 6.52
CA LEU A 51 12.10 19.78 6.52
C LEU A 51 13.19 19.59 5.47
N LEU A 52 13.69 18.36 5.34
CA LEU A 52 14.69 18.01 4.36
C LEU A 52 14.18 18.14 2.92
N MET A 53 12.97 17.70 2.66
CA MET A 53 12.34 17.85 1.35
C MET A 53 12.20 19.34 1.00
N ILE A 54 11.73 20.15 1.93
CA ILE A 54 11.64 21.62 1.77
C ILE A 54 13.00 22.21 1.43
N TYR A 55 14.05 21.86 2.16
CA TYR A 55 15.41 22.30 1.88
C TYR A 55 15.86 21.94 0.45
N TYR A 56 15.63 20.71 -0.01
CA TYR A 56 16.01 20.29 -1.37
C TYR A 56 15.17 20.95 -2.46
N ILE A 57 13.94 21.33 -2.17
CA ILE A 57 13.09 22.12 -3.07
C ILE A 57 13.67 23.56 -3.18
N LEU A 58 13.93 24.19 -2.06
CA LEU A 58 14.49 25.56 -2.01
C LEU A 58 15.86 25.67 -2.68
N THR A 59 16.66 24.60 -2.60
CA THR A 59 17.97 24.53 -3.29
C THR A 59 17.88 24.02 -4.74
N ASN A 60 16.68 23.95 -5.32
CA ASN A 60 16.40 23.50 -6.70
C ASN A 60 16.90 22.10 -7.05
N ARG A 61 17.20 21.24 -6.05
CA ARG A 61 17.63 19.86 -6.26
C ARG A 61 16.46 18.92 -6.55
N ILE A 62 15.25 19.25 -6.12
CA ILE A 62 14.02 18.51 -6.39
C ILE A 62 13.07 19.45 -7.11
N LYS A 63 12.63 19.06 -8.31
CA LYS A 63 11.68 19.83 -9.14
C LYS A 63 10.25 19.39 -8.81
N LEU A 64 9.43 20.30 -8.27
CA LEU A 64 8.05 20.03 -7.85
C LEU A 64 7.09 19.70 -8.99
N LYS A 65 7.34 20.21 -10.19
CA LYS A 65 6.45 20.03 -11.36
C LYS A 65 6.00 18.59 -11.62
N ILE A 66 6.82 17.60 -11.25
CA ILE A 66 6.51 16.19 -11.44
C ILE A 66 5.47 15.68 -10.44
N TYR A 67 5.34 16.38 -9.30
CA TYR A 67 4.49 15.99 -8.18
C TYR A 67 3.25 16.87 -8.02
N GLU A 68 2.96 17.77 -8.98
CA GLU A 68 1.89 18.77 -8.86
C GLU A 68 0.56 18.15 -8.40
N VAL A 69 0.10 17.08 -9.05
CA VAL A 69 -1.17 16.44 -8.70
C VAL A 69 -1.12 15.79 -7.31
N ILE A 70 0.03 15.21 -6.93
CA ILE A 70 0.22 14.63 -5.60
C ILE A 70 0.21 15.74 -4.55
N ILE A 71 0.84 16.88 -4.82
CA ILE A 71 0.87 18.03 -3.92
C ILE A 71 -0.54 18.60 -3.75
N LEU A 72 -1.28 18.80 -4.84
CA LEU A 72 -2.67 19.25 -4.79
C LEU A 72 -3.55 18.28 -3.99
N PHE A 73 -3.36 16.99 -4.17
CA PHE A 73 -4.05 15.98 -3.37
C PHE A 73 -3.69 16.07 -1.89
N ILE A 74 -2.40 16.22 -1.55
CA ILE A 74 -1.95 16.40 -0.16
C ILE A 74 -2.59 17.65 0.47
N LEU A 75 -2.59 18.78 -0.25
CA LEU A 75 -3.22 20.01 0.22
C LEU A 75 -4.73 19.84 0.42
N PHE A 76 -5.40 19.15 -0.49
CA PHE A 76 -6.83 18.86 -0.42
C PHE A 76 -7.16 17.99 0.80
N ILE A 77 -6.46 16.86 1.03
CA ILE A 77 -6.71 16.03 2.22
C ILE A 77 -6.34 16.76 3.51
N GLY A 78 -5.31 17.62 3.50
CA GLY A 78 -4.97 18.48 4.63
C GLY A 78 -6.09 19.47 5.00
N ALA A 79 -6.69 20.10 3.99
CA ALA A 79 -7.85 20.97 4.19
C ALA A 79 -9.08 20.19 4.69
N SER A 80 -9.28 18.95 4.21
CA SER A 80 -10.41 18.12 4.62
C SER A 80 -10.36 17.67 6.09
N ILE A 81 -9.21 17.79 6.78
CA ILE A 81 -9.09 17.56 8.22
C ILE A 81 -10.02 18.48 9.03
N LEU A 82 -10.35 19.66 8.51
CA LEU A 82 -11.28 20.58 9.18
C LEU A 82 -12.66 19.98 9.35
N LEU A 83 -13.04 19.02 8.51
CA LEU A 83 -14.33 18.35 8.52
C LEU A 83 -14.35 17.12 9.45
N THR A 84 -13.19 16.54 9.78
CA THR A 84 -13.15 15.35 10.64
C THR A 84 -13.42 15.69 12.11
N PRO A 85 -14.16 14.85 12.84
CA PRO A 85 -14.40 15.05 14.27
C PRO A 85 -13.11 14.96 15.12
N GLU A 86 -12.23 14.00 14.83
CA GLU A 86 -10.99 13.73 15.60
C GLU A 86 -9.78 14.44 14.97
N LYS A 87 -9.81 15.78 14.95
CA LYS A 87 -8.81 16.61 14.25
C LYS A 87 -7.37 16.34 14.68
N PHE A 88 -7.13 16.15 15.99
CA PHE A 88 -5.76 15.96 16.51
C PHE A 88 -5.13 14.65 15.99
N GLU A 89 -5.86 13.54 16.03
CA GLU A 89 -5.40 12.27 15.47
C GLU A 89 -5.23 12.36 13.95
N ALA A 90 -6.16 13.02 13.26
CA ALA A 90 -6.06 13.23 11.82
C ALA A 90 -4.80 14.05 11.43
N ILE A 91 -4.46 15.09 12.18
CA ILE A 91 -3.23 15.88 11.97
C ILE A 91 -1.98 15.02 12.18
N LYS A 92 -1.93 14.23 13.24
CA LYS A 92 -0.79 13.31 13.52
C LYS A 92 -0.58 12.31 12.41
N ILE A 93 -1.67 11.70 11.96
CA ILE A 93 -1.68 10.75 10.84
C ILE A 93 -1.25 11.45 9.54
N TYR A 94 -1.75 12.64 9.27
CA TYR A 94 -1.41 13.44 8.11
C TYR A 94 0.08 13.82 8.05
N ILE A 95 0.67 14.26 9.18
CA ILE A 95 2.09 14.54 9.27
C ILE A 95 2.92 13.29 8.97
N ASN A 96 2.54 12.14 9.52
CA ASN A 96 3.22 10.87 9.25
C ASN A 96 3.13 10.49 7.76
N PHE A 97 1.98 10.71 7.13
CA PHE A 97 1.78 10.45 5.71
C PHE A 97 2.67 11.34 4.84
N ILE A 98 2.69 12.66 5.07
CA ILE A 98 3.55 13.58 4.32
C ILE A 98 5.03 13.27 4.56
N GLY A 99 5.41 12.97 5.80
CA GLY A 99 6.79 12.64 6.14
C GLY A 99 7.31 11.40 5.42
N MET A 100 6.49 10.36 5.35
CA MET A 100 6.79 9.15 4.59
C MET A 100 6.92 9.44 3.08
N LEU A 101 6.01 10.22 2.49
CA LEU A 101 6.12 10.65 1.09
C LEU A 101 7.38 11.48 0.85
N SER A 102 7.70 12.38 1.77
CA SER A 102 8.93 13.21 1.72
C SER A 102 10.19 12.35 1.74
N TYR A 103 10.22 11.32 2.58
CA TYR A 103 11.30 10.34 2.60
C TYR A 103 11.48 9.65 1.24
N PHE A 104 10.40 9.14 0.63
CA PHE A 104 10.48 8.49 -0.68
C PHE A 104 10.94 9.46 -1.77
N VAL A 105 10.41 10.69 -1.79
CA VAL A 105 10.83 11.71 -2.75
C VAL A 105 12.31 12.03 -2.59
N VAL A 106 12.79 12.26 -1.38
CA VAL A 106 14.20 12.57 -1.10
C VAL A 106 15.09 11.38 -1.47
N LEU A 107 14.76 10.18 -0.99
CA LEU A 107 15.55 8.97 -1.24
C LEU A 107 15.72 8.72 -2.74
N PHE A 108 14.62 8.72 -3.50
CA PHE A 108 14.66 8.36 -4.92
C PHE A 108 15.26 9.46 -5.80
N ASN A 109 15.19 10.74 -5.40
CA ASN A 109 15.86 11.80 -6.14
C ASN A 109 17.37 11.88 -5.88
N LEU A 110 17.86 11.41 -4.73
CA LEU A 110 19.28 11.53 -4.36
C LEU A 110 20.08 10.24 -4.58
N ILE A 111 19.43 9.09 -4.52
CA ILE A 111 20.07 7.78 -4.57
C ILE A 111 19.82 7.12 -5.92
N ASP A 112 20.79 6.38 -6.42
CA ASP A 112 20.68 5.65 -7.67
C ASP A 112 19.72 4.45 -7.53
N LYS A 113 19.08 4.09 -8.65
CA LYS A 113 18.06 3.07 -8.73
C LYS A 113 18.53 1.71 -8.18
N GLU A 114 19.75 1.31 -8.54
CA GLU A 114 20.32 0.03 -8.10
C GLU A 114 20.49 -0.03 -6.57
N ARG A 115 20.96 1.06 -5.96
CA ARG A 115 21.11 1.16 -4.50
C ARG A 115 19.78 1.15 -3.80
N VAL A 116 18.79 1.87 -4.33
CA VAL A 116 17.44 1.86 -3.76
C VAL A 116 16.84 0.45 -3.79
N ILE A 117 16.95 -0.26 -4.91
CA ILE A 117 16.47 -1.64 -5.02
C ILE A 117 17.21 -2.55 -4.03
N PHE A 118 18.50 -2.32 -3.81
CA PHE A 118 19.28 -3.05 -2.82
C PHE A 118 18.80 -2.76 -1.38
N TYR A 119 18.45 -1.51 -1.04
CA TYR A 119 17.89 -1.15 0.26
C TYR A 119 16.52 -1.80 0.49
N LEU A 120 15.65 -1.72 -0.51
CA LEU A 120 14.32 -2.33 -0.45
C LEU A 120 14.41 -3.85 -0.32
N LYS A 121 15.33 -4.50 -1.04
CA LYS A 121 15.57 -5.94 -0.90
C LYS A 121 16.04 -6.31 0.51
N ASN A 122 16.94 -5.54 1.13
CA ASN A 122 17.38 -5.81 2.50
C ASN A 122 16.26 -5.59 3.51
N TYR A 123 15.44 -4.55 3.33
CA TYR A 123 14.23 -4.32 4.12
C TYR A 123 13.28 -5.52 4.03
N CYS A 124 12.99 -6.02 2.81
CA CYS A 124 12.15 -7.19 2.60
C CYS A 124 12.73 -8.45 3.27
N ASN A 125 14.06 -8.65 3.23
CA ASN A 125 14.70 -9.78 3.92
C ASN A 125 14.44 -9.74 5.42
N ILE A 126 14.60 -8.57 6.05
CA ILE A 126 14.36 -8.40 7.48
C ILE A 126 12.88 -8.63 7.81
N LEU A 127 11.97 -8.08 7.01
CA LEU A 127 10.53 -8.33 7.19
C LEU A 127 10.21 -9.82 7.14
N VAL A 128 10.60 -10.52 6.09
CA VAL A 128 10.27 -11.95 5.93
C VAL A 128 10.88 -12.79 7.07
N VAL A 129 12.09 -12.47 7.53
CA VAL A 129 12.70 -13.16 8.69
C VAL A 129 11.89 -12.90 9.95
N LEU A 130 11.48 -11.66 10.20
CA LEU A 130 10.64 -11.32 11.37
C LEU A 130 9.27 -12.01 11.31
N GLU A 131 8.66 -12.13 10.10
CA GLU A 131 7.42 -12.88 9.92
C GLU A 131 7.60 -14.35 10.31
N ILE A 132 8.69 -14.99 9.86
CA ILE A 132 9.00 -16.38 10.24
C ILE A 132 9.16 -16.50 11.76
N LEU A 133 9.95 -15.61 12.37
CA LEU A 133 10.19 -15.64 13.80
C LEU A 133 8.89 -15.47 14.60
N THR A 134 8.03 -14.54 14.21
CA THR A 134 6.77 -14.31 14.92
C THR A 134 5.76 -15.44 14.72
N ILE A 135 5.67 -16.01 13.54
CA ILE A 135 4.72 -17.09 13.26
C ILE A 135 5.15 -18.40 13.93
N PHE A 136 6.44 -18.73 13.94
CA PHE A 136 6.91 -20.02 14.42
C PHE A 136 7.45 -20.01 15.84
N ILE A 137 8.05 -18.88 16.32
CA ILE A 137 8.68 -18.77 17.63
C ILE A 137 7.80 -17.96 18.59
N PHE A 138 7.32 -16.78 18.18
CA PHE A 138 6.51 -15.88 19.00
C PHE A 138 5.03 -15.96 18.61
N ARG A 139 4.41 -17.12 18.79
CA ARG A 139 3.04 -17.40 18.33
C ARG A 139 1.99 -16.47 18.96
N ASP A 140 2.21 -16.01 20.17
CA ASP A 140 1.41 -15.00 20.87
C ASP A 140 1.30 -13.68 20.09
N ILE A 141 2.33 -13.32 19.32
CA ILE A 141 2.35 -12.15 18.45
C ILE A 141 1.85 -12.50 17.05
N GLY A 142 2.35 -13.60 16.50
CA GLY A 142 2.14 -14.01 15.11
C GLY A 142 0.71 -14.39 14.77
N TYR A 143 -0.13 -14.67 15.78
CA TYR A 143 -1.52 -15.07 15.59
C TYR A 143 -2.49 -14.05 16.20
N MET A 144 -3.73 -14.02 15.71
CA MET A 144 -4.79 -13.13 16.21
C MET A 144 -5.58 -13.83 17.34
N GLY A 145 -5.21 -13.55 18.59
CA GLY A 145 -5.85 -14.13 19.76
C GLY A 145 -5.77 -15.67 19.76
N GLU A 146 -6.83 -16.34 20.17
CA GLU A 146 -6.94 -17.81 20.18
C GLU A 146 -7.22 -18.41 18.78
N SER A 147 -7.34 -17.56 17.77
CA SER A 147 -7.62 -18.01 16.39
C SER A 147 -6.36 -18.47 15.68
N ASP A 148 -6.50 -19.44 14.76
CA ASP A 148 -5.41 -19.88 13.86
C ASP A 148 -5.11 -18.88 12.72
N VAL A 149 -5.52 -17.62 12.89
CA VAL A 149 -5.34 -16.57 11.88
C VAL A 149 -3.97 -15.92 12.05
N ILE A 150 -3.11 -16.13 11.08
CA ILE A 150 -1.76 -15.57 11.06
C ILE A 150 -1.80 -14.09 10.66
N ARG A 151 -1.15 -13.24 11.45
CA ARG A 151 -0.92 -11.81 11.18
C ARG A 151 0.56 -11.41 11.11
N GLY A 152 1.46 -12.28 11.57
CA GLY A 152 2.89 -12.00 11.69
C GLY A 152 3.17 -10.86 12.66
N ILE A 153 4.10 -9.97 12.30
CA ILE A 153 4.40 -8.76 13.10
C ILE A 153 3.33 -7.65 12.94
N HIS A 154 2.34 -7.83 12.08
CA HIS A 154 1.41 -6.76 11.70
C HIS A 154 0.14 -6.73 12.58
N LEU A 155 -0.62 -5.63 12.46
CA LEU A 155 -1.90 -5.47 13.15
C LEU A 155 -2.96 -6.45 12.65
N SER A 156 -2.91 -6.81 11.36
CA SER A 156 -3.90 -7.67 10.71
C SER A 156 -3.29 -8.59 9.66
N ARG A 157 -4.01 -9.65 9.34
CA ARG A 157 -3.70 -10.57 8.24
C ARG A 157 -3.58 -9.87 6.88
N SER A 158 -4.45 -8.90 6.60
CA SER A 158 -4.43 -8.16 5.34
C SER A 158 -3.18 -7.29 5.20
N THR A 159 -2.72 -6.73 6.32
CA THR A 159 -1.47 -5.96 6.37
C THR A 159 -0.26 -6.86 6.09
N LEU A 160 -0.20 -8.05 6.69
CA LEU A 160 0.83 -9.06 6.36
C LEU A 160 0.88 -9.32 4.85
N ILE A 161 -0.27 -9.54 4.22
CA ILE A 161 -0.35 -9.87 2.80
C ILE A 161 0.19 -8.76 1.91
N ILE A 162 -0.16 -7.50 2.19
CA ILE A 162 0.29 -6.38 1.35
C ILE A 162 1.81 -6.21 1.41
N TYR A 163 2.42 -6.40 2.58
CA TYR A 163 3.87 -6.34 2.74
C TYR A 163 4.57 -7.54 2.10
N LEU A 164 4.04 -8.75 2.23
CA LEU A 164 4.61 -9.92 1.53
C LEU A 164 4.49 -9.79 0.00
N ASN A 165 3.42 -9.19 -0.49
CA ASN A 165 3.25 -8.87 -1.91
C ASN A 165 4.30 -7.85 -2.40
N LEU A 166 4.57 -6.81 -1.60
CA LEU A 166 5.67 -5.88 -1.87
C LEU A 166 7.00 -6.63 -1.90
N CYS A 167 7.25 -7.53 -0.95
CA CYS A 167 8.49 -8.33 -0.91
C CYS A 167 8.65 -9.19 -2.17
N ILE A 168 7.60 -9.90 -2.60
CA ILE A 168 7.64 -10.68 -3.85
C ILE A 168 7.97 -9.79 -5.04
N PHE A 169 7.31 -8.62 -5.16
CA PHE A 169 7.58 -7.67 -6.24
C PHE A 169 9.04 -7.16 -6.22
N ILE A 170 9.55 -6.74 -5.06
CA ILE A 170 10.92 -6.24 -4.91
C ILE A 170 11.95 -7.35 -5.23
N TYR A 171 11.69 -8.58 -4.79
CA TYR A 171 12.56 -9.72 -5.10
C TYR A 171 12.58 -10.04 -6.61
N LEU A 172 11.44 -10.03 -7.29
CA LEU A 172 11.38 -10.22 -8.74
C LEU A 172 12.11 -9.10 -9.48
N TYR A 173 11.94 -7.85 -9.02
CA TYR A 173 12.62 -6.70 -9.59
C TYR A 173 14.14 -6.78 -9.39
N TYR A 174 14.58 -7.18 -8.18
CA TYR A 174 16.00 -7.39 -7.86
C TYR A 174 16.61 -8.55 -8.66
N LEU A 175 15.89 -9.67 -8.82
CA LEU A 175 16.34 -10.80 -9.64
C LEU A 175 16.57 -10.39 -11.09
N TYR A 176 15.64 -9.61 -11.66
CA TYR A 176 15.79 -9.09 -13.00
C TYR A 176 17.04 -8.23 -13.14
N PHE A 177 17.27 -7.31 -12.20
CA PHE A 177 18.45 -6.45 -12.18
C PHE A 177 19.74 -7.25 -12.04
N PHE A 178 19.78 -8.18 -11.10
CA PHE A 178 20.94 -9.03 -10.84
C PHE A 178 21.25 -9.94 -12.02
N PHE A 179 20.23 -10.53 -12.64
CA PHE A 179 20.39 -11.36 -13.85
C PHE A 179 20.96 -10.56 -15.02
N LYS A 180 20.47 -9.34 -15.22
CA LYS A 180 20.97 -8.45 -16.28
C LYS A 180 22.46 -8.12 -16.15
N ILE A 181 22.97 -8.03 -14.91
CA ILE A 181 24.39 -7.69 -14.65
C ILE A 181 25.26 -8.95 -14.68
N ASN A 182 24.82 -10.02 -14.03
CA ASN A 182 25.68 -11.17 -13.74
C ASN A 182 25.35 -12.41 -14.58
N ASN A 183 24.32 -12.37 -15.39
CA ASN A 183 23.78 -13.50 -16.16
C ASN A 183 23.54 -14.77 -15.33
N ARG A 184 23.22 -14.63 -14.04
CA ARG A 184 22.97 -15.71 -13.08
C ARG A 184 21.75 -15.43 -12.22
N ILE A 185 21.02 -16.47 -11.88
CA ILE A 185 19.90 -16.40 -10.94
C ILE A 185 20.42 -16.56 -9.51
N LYS A 186 20.06 -15.63 -8.64
CA LYS A 186 20.44 -15.69 -7.23
C LYS A 186 19.47 -16.59 -6.46
N LYS A 187 19.87 -17.86 -6.24
CA LYS A 187 19.01 -18.89 -5.60
C LYS A 187 18.41 -18.45 -4.25
N SER A 188 19.17 -17.69 -3.44
CA SER A 188 18.66 -17.18 -2.15
C SER A 188 17.46 -16.25 -2.29
N ILE A 189 17.38 -15.45 -3.37
CA ILE A 189 16.23 -14.57 -3.59
C ILE A 189 15.02 -15.37 -4.07
N VAL A 190 15.23 -16.37 -4.91
CA VAL A 190 14.15 -17.29 -5.30
C VAL A 190 13.56 -17.98 -4.06
N PHE A 191 14.40 -18.43 -3.16
CA PHE A 191 13.99 -19.01 -1.89
C PHE A 191 13.13 -18.04 -1.05
N MET A 192 13.54 -16.76 -0.96
CA MET A 192 12.75 -15.74 -0.24
C MET A 192 11.39 -15.47 -0.90
N ILE A 193 11.29 -15.54 -2.23
CA ILE A 193 9.99 -15.46 -2.94
C ILE A 193 9.10 -16.64 -2.55
N LEU A 194 9.64 -17.85 -2.58
CA LEU A 194 8.89 -19.07 -2.23
C LEU A 194 8.40 -19.02 -0.78
N ILE A 195 9.24 -18.55 0.16
CA ILE A 195 8.84 -18.35 1.55
C ILE A 195 7.71 -17.31 1.64
N SER A 196 7.82 -16.17 0.96
CA SER A 196 6.79 -15.13 0.97
C SER A 196 5.45 -15.66 0.46
N ILE A 197 5.48 -16.45 -0.61
CA ILE A 197 4.28 -17.13 -1.14
C ILE A 197 3.72 -18.13 -0.12
N ALA A 198 4.57 -18.95 0.50
CA ALA A 198 4.15 -19.92 1.51
C ALA A 198 3.49 -19.24 2.71
N LEU A 199 4.04 -18.12 3.20
CA LEU A 199 3.45 -17.34 4.29
C LEU A 199 2.07 -16.77 3.91
N ILE A 200 1.90 -16.29 2.67
CA ILE A 200 0.58 -15.85 2.17
C ILE A 200 -0.41 -17.01 2.16
N LEU A 201 -0.01 -18.18 1.69
CA LEU A 201 -0.87 -19.37 1.68
C LEU A 201 -1.23 -19.84 3.09
N LEU A 202 -0.26 -19.86 4.01
CA LEU A 202 -0.46 -20.20 5.42
C LEU A 202 -1.41 -19.22 6.13
N SER A 203 -1.46 -17.96 5.71
CA SER A 203 -2.40 -16.97 6.27
C SER A 203 -3.88 -17.31 6.02
N LYS A 204 -4.17 -18.29 5.15
CA LYS A 204 -5.53 -18.70 4.75
C LYS A 204 -6.41 -17.54 4.28
N SER A 205 -5.81 -16.47 3.74
CA SER A 205 -6.52 -15.32 3.23
C SER A 205 -6.96 -15.54 1.78
N SER A 206 -8.25 -15.53 1.53
CA SER A 206 -8.78 -15.62 0.16
C SER A 206 -8.26 -14.51 -0.75
N THR A 207 -8.17 -13.28 -0.23
CA THR A 207 -7.62 -12.13 -0.97
C THR A 207 -6.15 -12.32 -1.29
N GLY A 208 -5.35 -12.81 -0.32
CA GLY A 208 -3.92 -13.07 -0.52
C GLY A 208 -3.67 -14.16 -1.57
N ILE A 209 -4.41 -15.26 -1.50
CA ILE A 209 -4.33 -16.36 -2.47
C ILE A 209 -4.70 -15.86 -3.88
N LEU A 210 -5.79 -15.10 -4.00
CA LEU A 210 -6.23 -14.50 -5.26
C LEU A 210 -5.13 -13.64 -5.90
N ILE A 211 -4.48 -12.79 -5.12
CA ILE A 211 -3.43 -11.90 -5.61
C ILE A 211 -2.23 -12.67 -6.15
N VAL A 212 -1.75 -13.68 -5.40
CA VAL A 212 -0.65 -14.53 -5.85
C VAL A 212 -1.05 -15.28 -7.12
N ALA A 213 -2.27 -15.80 -7.18
CA ALA A 213 -2.78 -16.52 -8.35
C ALA A 213 -2.93 -15.62 -9.59
N LEU A 214 -3.31 -14.35 -9.41
CA LEU A 214 -3.51 -13.40 -10.51
C LEU A 214 -2.20 -12.76 -11.00
N PHE A 215 -1.15 -12.72 -10.19
CA PHE A 215 0.08 -12.02 -10.54
C PHE A 215 0.69 -12.52 -11.85
N LEU A 216 0.92 -13.82 -11.97
CA LEU A 216 1.53 -14.41 -13.17
C LEU A 216 0.64 -14.31 -14.41
N PRO A 217 -0.66 -14.64 -14.39
CA PRO A 217 -1.55 -14.42 -15.53
C PRO A 217 -1.57 -12.98 -16.01
N ILE A 218 -1.68 -12.00 -15.12
CA ILE A 218 -1.67 -10.57 -15.46
C ILE A 218 -0.34 -10.19 -16.11
N PHE A 219 0.80 -10.61 -15.52
CA PHE A 219 2.12 -10.36 -16.08
C PHE A 219 2.28 -10.93 -17.50
N LEU A 220 1.79 -12.13 -17.74
CA LEU A 220 1.85 -12.77 -19.06
C LEU A 220 0.87 -12.14 -20.05
N TRP A 221 -0.27 -11.63 -19.58
CA TRP A 221 -1.29 -11.00 -20.42
C TRP A 221 -0.87 -9.60 -20.92
N ILE A 222 -0.12 -8.84 -20.12
CA ILE A 222 0.37 -7.50 -20.48
C ILE A 222 1.51 -7.63 -21.51
N LYS A 223 1.18 -8.01 -22.76
CA LYS A 223 2.15 -8.10 -23.85
C LYS A 223 2.40 -6.76 -24.55
N ASN A 224 1.44 -5.83 -24.48
CA ASN A 224 1.51 -4.52 -25.10
C ASN A 224 0.81 -3.47 -24.22
N GLU A 225 1.00 -2.18 -24.59
CA GLU A 225 0.45 -1.05 -23.84
C GLU A 225 -1.07 -1.07 -23.76
N ARG A 226 -1.75 -1.39 -24.87
CA ARG A 226 -3.23 -1.43 -24.94
C ARG A 226 -3.82 -2.43 -23.94
N ARG A 227 -3.27 -3.64 -23.86
CA ARG A 227 -3.74 -4.66 -22.92
C ARG A 227 -3.55 -4.24 -21.47
N GLY A 228 -2.39 -3.66 -21.14
CA GLY A 228 -2.14 -3.15 -19.80
C GLY A 228 -3.10 -2.02 -19.42
N LYS A 229 -3.37 -1.08 -20.33
CA LYS A 229 -4.32 0.02 -20.13
C LYS A 229 -5.76 -0.51 -19.95
N ASN A 230 -6.19 -1.46 -20.78
CA ASN A 230 -7.52 -2.05 -20.64
C ASN A 230 -7.70 -2.77 -19.30
N LEU A 231 -6.70 -3.55 -18.87
CA LEU A 231 -6.74 -4.21 -17.54
C LEU A 231 -6.77 -3.19 -16.40
N LEU A 232 -6.01 -2.10 -16.50
CA LEU A 232 -6.05 -1.02 -15.51
C LEU A 232 -7.47 -0.44 -15.41
N ILE A 233 -8.07 -0.09 -16.53
CA ILE A 233 -9.42 0.48 -16.57
C ILE A 233 -10.44 -0.51 -15.98
N ILE A 234 -10.42 -1.76 -16.45
CA ILE A 234 -11.36 -2.80 -15.99
C ILE A 234 -11.20 -3.03 -14.48
N SER A 235 -9.98 -3.21 -13.98
CA SER A 235 -9.73 -3.45 -12.56
C SER A 235 -10.14 -2.26 -11.70
N THR A 236 -9.89 -1.02 -12.17
CA THR A 236 -10.26 0.20 -11.46
C THR A 236 -11.77 0.39 -11.40
N VAL A 237 -12.45 0.28 -12.55
CA VAL A 237 -13.91 0.37 -12.63
C VAL A 237 -14.57 -0.70 -11.76
N PHE A 238 -14.10 -1.93 -11.84
CA PHE A 238 -14.58 -3.02 -10.99
C PHE A 238 -14.41 -2.69 -9.50
N SER A 239 -13.23 -2.22 -9.09
CA SER A 239 -12.93 -1.92 -7.69
C SER A 239 -13.76 -0.77 -7.12
N VAL A 240 -14.06 0.24 -7.94
CA VAL A 240 -14.91 1.38 -7.56
C VAL A 240 -16.38 0.97 -7.48
N LEU A 241 -16.86 0.21 -8.46
CA LEU A 241 -18.28 -0.15 -8.55
C LEU A 241 -18.68 -1.34 -7.67
N LEU A 242 -17.74 -2.18 -7.27
CA LEU A 242 -18.02 -3.41 -6.51
C LEU A 242 -18.88 -3.17 -5.25
N PRO A 243 -18.65 -2.14 -4.42
CA PRO A 243 -19.52 -1.86 -3.27
C PRO A 243 -20.93 -1.43 -3.64
N MET A 244 -21.15 -0.93 -4.85
CA MET A 244 -22.43 -0.44 -5.33
C MET A 244 -23.27 -1.53 -6.01
N ILE A 245 -22.66 -2.68 -6.34
CA ILE A 245 -23.37 -3.77 -6.99
C ILE A 245 -24.28 -4.46 -5.99
N ASN A 246 -25.58 -4.47 -6.29
CA ASN A 246 -26.55 -5.22 -5.51
C ASN A 246 -26.42 -6.72 -5.81
N LEU A 247 -25.68 -7.44 -4.95
CA LEU A 247 -25.39 -8.86 -5.09
C LEU A 247 -26.54 -9.79 -4.67
N ASN A 248 -27.75 -9.25 -4.50
CA ASN A 248 -28.95 -10.02 -4.09
C ASN A 248 -29.56 -10.91 -5.17
N SER A 249 -28.98 -10.97 -6.36
CA SER A 249 -29.54 -11.85 -7.40
C SER A 249 -29.33 -13.32 -7.01
N ALA A 250 -30.41 -14.10 -7.00
CA ALA A 250 -30.37 -15.55 -6.79
C ALA A 250 -29.38 -16.24 -7.75
N PHE A 251 -29.23 -15.69 -8.94
CA PHE A 251 -28.31 -16.16 -9.97
C PHE A 251 -26.82 -16.09 -9.52
N LEU A 252 -26.41 -14.96 -8.94
CA LEU A 252 -25.03 -14.83 -8.42
C LEU A 252 -24.82 -15.69 -7.18
N ASN A 253 -25.85 -15.82 -6.31
CA ASN A 253 -25.83 -16.67 -5.13
C ASN A 253 -25.55 -18.16 -5.51
N ASN A 254 -26.22 -18.65 -6.54
CA ASN A 254 -26.03 -20.03 -6.97
C ASN A 254 -24.64 -20.25 -7.58
N ILE A 255 -24.20 -19.38 -8.50
CA ILE A 255 -22.88 -19.54 -9.16
C ILE A 255 -21.72 -19.48 -8.15
N ILE A 256 -21.74 -18.54 -7.22
CA ILE A 256 -20.61 -18.37 -6.28
C ILE A 256 -20.71 -19.38 -5.13
N GLY A 257 -21.91 -19.74 -4.69
CA GLY A 257 -22.14 -20.82 -3.73
C GLY A 257 -21.64 -22.16 -4.25
N ASP A 258 -21.97 -22.50 -5.50
CA ASP A 258 -21.58 -23.75 -6.13
C ASP A 258 -20.06 -23.83 -6.44
N ILE A 259 -19.45 -22.72 -6.86
CA ILE A 259 -18.02 -22.71 -7.23
C ILE A 259 -17.09 -22.57 -6.01
N PHE A 260 -17.46 -21.79 -5.01
CA PHE A 260 -16.55 -21.44 -3.91
C PHE A 260 -17.01 -21.96 -2.53
N GLY A 261 -18.17 -22.62 -2.45
CA GLY A 261 -18.71 -23.17 -1.19
C GLY A 261 -18.92 -22.10 -0.10
N LYS A 262 -19.06 -20.82 -0.49
CA LYS A 262 -19.19 -19.67 0.43
C LYS A 262 -20.42 -18.85 0.08
N ASN A 263 -21.09 -18.34 1.11
CA ASN A 263 -22.17 -17.36 0.92
C ASN A 263 -21.65 -16.07 0.28
N ILE A 264 -22.44 -15.46 -0.61
CA ILE A 264 -22.15 -14.21 -1.35
C ILE A 264 -22.01 -12.99 -0.43
N SER A 265 -22.16 -13.13 0.87
CA SER A 265 -21.92 -12.00 1.80
C SER A 265 -20.50 -11.44 1.74
N PHE A 266 -19.59 -12.01 0.88
CA PHE A 266 -18.17 -11.67 0.87
C PHE A 266 -17.59 -11.58 2.29
N SER A 267 -17.92 -12.55 3.15
CA SER A 267 -17.56 -12.55 4.57
C SER A 267 -18.15 -11.35 5.34
N GLY A 268 -19.36 -10.93 5.00
CA GLY A 268 -20.07 -9.82 5.65
C GLY A 268 -19.76 -8.42 5.06
N ARG A 269 -18.82 -8.31 4.10
CA ARG A 269 -18.46 -7.02 3.49
C ARG A 269 -19.63 -6.29 2.85
N ARG A 270 -20.60 -7.00 2.31
CA ARG A 270 -21.80 -6.41 1.76
C ARG A 270 -22.54 -5.54 2.79
N TYR A 271 -22.77 -6.05 3.99
CA TYR A 271 -23.45 -5.28 5.05
C TYR A 271 -22.62 -4.07 5.49
N ILE A 272 -21.29 -4.21 5.47
CA ILE A 272 -20.36 -3.11 5.74
C ILE A 272 -20.47 -2.04 4.65
N TRP A 273 -20.56 -2.42 3.38
CA TRP A 273 -20.71 -1.48 2.27
C TRP A 273 -22.07 -0.78 2.27
N GLU A 274 -23.16 -1.51 2.54
CA GLU A 274 -24.51 -0.92 2.69
C GLU A 274 -24.52 0.09 3.84
N TYR A 275 -23.93 -0.27 4.99
CA TYR A 275 -23.78 0.65 6.12
C TYR A 275 -22.91 1.87 5.76
N ALA A 276 -21.77 1.67 5.12
CA ALA A 276 -20.89 2.74 4.67
C ALA A 276 -21.59 3.71 3.73
N LEU A 277 -22.33 3.19 2.75
CA LEU A 277 -23.09 3.98 1.79
C LEU A 277 -24.27 4.73 2.41
N SER A 278 -24.92 4.18 3.46
CA SER A 278 -26.00 4.87 4.18
C SER A 278 -25.52 6.05 5.03
N HIS A 279 -24.22 6.08 5.38
CA HIS A 279 -23.56 7.20 6.07
C HIS A 279 -22.91 8.18 5.11
N PHE A 280 -23.35 8.17 3.87
CA PHE A 280 -22.98 9.18 2.90
C PHE A 280 -23.45 10.53 3.41
N SER A 281 -22.49 11.40 3.70
CA SER A 281 -22.81 12.74 4.20
C SER A 281 -23.51 13.56 3.12
N ASP A 282 -24.17 14.64 3.53
CA ASP A 282 -24.70 15.65 2.62
C ASP A 282 -23.63 16.27 1.71
N ASN A 283 -22.36 15.98 1.99
CA ASN A 283 -21.20 16.48 1.29
C ASN A 283 -20.56 15.44 0.33
N ILE A 284 -21.29 14.97 -0.66
CA ILE A 284 -20.78 14.01 -1.68
C ILE A 284 -19.46 14.46 -2.32
N LEU A 285 -19.25 15.77 -2.48
CA LEU A 285 -18.06 16.30 -3.18
C LEU A 285 -16.77 16.19 -2.37
N ILE A 286 -16.81 16.46 -1.06
CA ILE A 286 -15.62 16.56 -0.20
C ILE A 286 -15.55 15.51 0.91
N GLY A 287 -16.64 14.75 1.12
CA GLY A 287 -16.70 13.67 2.11
C GLY A 287 -16.75 14.15 3.57
N ASN A 288 -16.42 13.23 4.48
CA ASN A 288 -16.47 13.44 5.93
C ASN A 288 -15.14 13.94 6.54
N GLY A 289 -14.13 14.18 5.71
CA GLY A 289 -12.79 14.59 6.15
C GLY A 289 -11.80 13.42 6.28
N PHE A 290 -10.53 13.77 6.16
CA PHE A 290 -9.43 12.80 6.28
C PHE A 290 -9.41 12.13 7.66
N ASN A 291 -9.22 10.82 7.69
CA ASN A 291 -9.24 9.96 8.88
C ASN A 291 -10.62 9.85 9.59
N SER A 292 -11.72 10.18 8.91
CA SER A 292 -13.06 10.04 9.49
C SER A 292 -13.55 8.59 9.60
N ILE A 293 -12.88 7.62 9.01
CA ILE A 293 -13.27 6.20 9.01
C ILE A 293 -13.37 5.65 10.44
N ASP A 294 -12.42 5.97 11.29
CA ASP A 294 -12.45 5.56 12.69
C ASP A 294 -13.73 6.03 13.39
N TYR A 295 -14.12 7.29 13.19
CA TYR A 295 -15.36 7.83 13.75
C TYR A 295 -16.62 7.18 13.18
N LEU A 296 -16.60 6.82 11.89
CA LEU A 296 -17.72 6.18 11.22
C LEU A 296 -17.96 4.73 11.69
N PHE A 297 -16.90 3.99 12.00
CA PHE A 297 -16.97 2.56 12.26
C PHE A 297 -16.64 2.14 13.71
N ARG A 298 -15.75 2.86 14.41
CA ARG A 298 -15.24 2.46 15.73
C ARG A 298 -16.37 2.21 16.74
N GLY A 299 -16.46 0.98 17.25
CA GLY A 299 -17.41 0.58 18.26
C GLY A 299 -18.87 0.50 17.80
N LYS A 300 -19.15 0.77 16.53
CA LYS A 300 -20.53 0.70 16.01
C LYS A 300 -20.82 -0.71 15.51
N VAL A 301 -21.88 -1.29 16.06
CA VAL A 301 -22.44 -2.56 15.57
C VAL A 301 -23.24 -2.27 14.31
N ILE A 302 -22.89 -2.95 13.22
CA ILE A 302 -23.64 -2.84 11.96
C ILE A 302 -24.95 -3.62 12.10
N PRO A 303 -26.13 -2.99 12.03
CA PRO A 303 -27.41 -3.61 12.41
C PRO A 303 -27.70 -4.92 11.65
N THR A 304 -27.39 -4.96 10.36
CA THR A 304 -27.65 -6.11 9.50
C THR A 304 -26.59 -7.21 9.58
N TYR A 305 -25.42 -6.90 10.18
CA TYR A 305 -24.30 -7.82 10.33
C TYR A 305 -24.09 -8.29 11.77
N GLU A 306 -24.69 -7.56 12.74
CA GLU A 306 -24.59 -7.81 14.19
C GLU A 306 -23.14 -7.88 14.71
N ARG A 307 -22.21 -7.26 13.98
CA ARG A 307 -20.77 -7.22 14.30
C ARG A 307 -20.19 -5.83 14.11
N VAL A 308 -19.09 -5.56 14.78
CA VAL A 308 -18.32 -4.33 14.64
C VAL A 308 -17.37 -4.49 13.43
N ALA A 309 -17.31 -3.47 12.57
CA ALA A 309 -16.27 -3.34 11.56
C ALA A 309 -15.32 -2.20 11.94
N ALA A 310 -14.05 -2.34 11.58
CA ALA A 310 -13.06 -1.28 11.79
C ALA A 310 -12.95 -0.33 10.57
N HIS A 311 -13.39 -0.79 9.40
CA HIS A 311 -13.25 -0.07 8.13
C HIS A 311 -14.14 -0.69 7.05
N SER A 312 -14.22 -0.04 5.87
CA SER A 312 -15.13 -0.44 4.78
C SER A 312 -14.68 -1.68 3.99
N HIS A 313 -13.47 -2.18 4.17
CA HIS A 313 -12.88 -3.26 3.35
C HIS A 313 -12.87 -2.97 1.83
N ASN A 314 -12.83 -1.70 1.43
CA ASN A 314 -12.60 -1.29 0.05
C ASN A 314 -11.92 0.08 0.03
N GLY A 315 -10.70 0.15 -0.53
CA GLY A 315 -9.88 1.36 -0.49
C GLY A 315 -10.49 2.53 -1.27
N PHE A 316 -11.20 2.28 -2.36
CA PHE A 316 -11.85 3.34 -3.14
C PHE A 316 -13.09 3.89 -2.42
N LEU A 317 -13.86 3.02 -1.76
CA LEU A 317 -14.98 3.44 -0.93
C LEU A 317 -14.50 4.27 0.26
N GLU A 318 -13.38 3.91 0.90
CA GLU A 318 -12.82 4.72 1.98
C GLU A 318 -12.33 6.10 1.53
N VAL A 319 -11.66 6.17 0.37
CA VAL A 319 -11.30 7.46 -0.22
C VAL A 319 -12.54 8.31 -0.44
N PHE A 320 -13.61 7.70 -0.96
CA PHE A 320 -14.85 8.38 -1.25
C PHE A 320 -15.58 8.84 0.03
N LEU A 321 -15.65 8.00 1.07
CA LEU A 321 -16.24 8.37 2.37
C LEU A 321 -15.49 9.51 3.06
N GLN A 322 -14.15 9.48 3.01
CA GLN A 322 -13.32 10.49 3.66
C GLN A 322 -13.25 11.78 2.86
N ASN A 323 -13.05 11.70 1.54
CA ASN A 323 -12.65 12.81 0.70
C ASN A 323 -13.59 13.07 -0.47
N GLY A 324 -14.75 12.43 -0.49
CA GLY A 324 -15.79 12.61 -1.50
C GLY A 324 -15.35 12.25 -2.92
N LEU A 325 -16.12 12.74 -3.87
CA LEU A 325 -15.87 12.57 -5.30
C LEU A 325 -14.54 13.20 -5.72
N LEU A 326 -14.17 14.36 -5.16
CA LEU A 326 -12.91 15.03 -5.45
C LEU A 326 -11.71 14.18 -5.04
N GLY A 327 -11.74 13.58 -3.84
CA GLY A 327 -10.68 12.66 -3.38
C GLY A 327 -10.56 11.44 -4.30
N LEU A 328 -11.67 10.88 -4.73
CA LEU A 328 -11.70 9.75 -5.66
C LEU A 328 -11.07 10.15 -7.02
N ILE A 329 -11.44 11.31 -7.58
CA ILE A 329 -10.87 11.82 -8.82
C ILE A 329 -9.35 12.01 -8.69
N PHE A 330 -8.87 12.57 -7.58
CA PHE A 330 -7.42 12.71 -7.34
C PHE A 330 -6.70 11.36 -7.35
N ILE A 331 -7.21 10.36 -6.61
CA ILE A 331 -6.59 9.03 -6.55
C ILE A 331 -6.59 8.35 -7.92
N LEU A 332 -7.70 8.42 -8.67
CA LEU A 332 -7.77 7.87 -10.02
C LEU A 332 -6.77 8.55 -10.96
N THR A 333 -6.63 9.88 -10.87
CA THR A 333 -5.66 10.65 -11.63
C THR A 333 -4.23 10.26 -11.27
N ILE A 334 -3.91 10.07 -9.99
CA ILE A 334 -2.60 9.63 -9.51
C ILE A 334 -2.26 8.22 -10.01
N ILE A 335 -3.20 7.28 -9.94
CA ILE A 335 -3.04 5.93 -10.50
C ILE A 335 -2.74 6.01 -12.00
N PHE A 336 -3.47 6.83 -12.74
CA PHE A 336 -3.23 7.02 -14.17
C PHE A 336 -1.85 7.63 -14.46
N ILE A 337 -1.42 8.63 -13.67
CA ILE A 337 -0.08 9.23 -13.78
C ILE A 337 1.00 8.16 -13.51
N PHE A 338 0.87 7.35 -12.47
CA PHE A 338 1.82 6.27 -12.21
C PHE A 338 1.91 5.32 -13.39
N PHE A 339 0.78 4.91 -13.93
CA PHE A 339 0.73 3.99 -15.06
C PHE A 339 1.36 4.57 -16.33
N ARG A 340 1.10 5.83 -16.66
CA ARG A 340 1.71 6.55 -17.81
C ARG A 340 3.20 6.80 -17.60
N SER A 341 3.63 6.98 -16.37
CA SER A 341 5.04 7.22 -16.07
C SER A 341 5.95 6.00 -16.29
N MET A 342 5.40 4.84 -16.65
CA MET A 342 6.18 3.64 -16.95
C MET A 342 6.70 3.57 -18.41
N ASP A 343 6.34 4.49 -19.28
CA ASP A 343 6.62 4.41 -20.72
C ASP A 343 8.13 4.38 -21.07
N LYS A 344 8.98 4.95 -20.22
CA LYS A 344 10.44 4.99 -20.40
C LYS A 344 11.20 3.86 -19.71
N TYR A 345 10.48 2.93 -19.09
CA TYR A 345 11.07 1.70 -18.57
C TYR A 345 11.24 0.68 -19.71
N ASN A 346 12.20 -0.23 -19.56
CA ASN A 346 12.30 -1.36 -20.51
C ASN A 346 11.07 -2.27 -20.39
N GLU A 347 10.85 -3.12 -21.39
CA GLU A 347 9.61 -3.90 -21.52
C GLU A 347 9.34 -4.82 -20.30
N PHE A 348 10.35 -5.44 -19.74
CA PHE A 348 10.19 -6.30 -18.57
C PHE A 348 9.80 -5.50 -17.33
N GLU A 349 10.54 -4.44 -17.03
CA GLU A 349 10.27 -3.55 -15.90
C GLU A 349 8.88 -2.93 -16.03
N LYS A 350 8.53 -2.44 -17.21
CA LYS A 350 7.20 -1.88 -17.52
C LYS A 350 6.10 -2.88 -17.21
N ARG A 351 6.25 -4.12 -17.67
CA ARG A 351 5.26 -5.19 -17.41
C ARG A 351 5.16 -5.51 -15.92
N LEU A 352 6.29 -5.63 -15.23
CA LEU A 352 6.33 -5.95 -13.80
C LEU A 352 5.68 -4.84 -12.97
N LEU A 353 5.99 -3.58 -13.23
CA LEU A 353 5.41 -2.41 -12.57
C LEU A 353 3.91 -2.29 -12.84
N LYS A 354 3.48 -2.46 -14.10
CA LYS A 354 2.05 -2.45 -14.46
C LYS A 354 1.28 -3.57 -13.76
N THR A 355 1.86 -4.77 -13.71
CA THR A 355 1.27 -5.90 -12.99
C THR A 355 1.10 -5.59 -11.52
N TYR A 356 2.12 -5.03 -10.86
CA TYR A 356 2.02 -4.64 -9.45
C TYR A 356 0.90 -3.64 -9.19
N ILE A 357 0.79 -2.57 -9.99
CA ILE A 357 -0.27 -1.57 -9.82
C ILE A 357 -1.66 -2.18 -10.03
N ILE A 358 -1.85 -3.00 -11.05
CA ILE A 358 -3.14 -3.65 -11.32
C ILE A 358 -3.51 -4.62 -10.19
N VAL A 359 -2.58 -5.44 -9.74
CA VAL A 359 -2.77 -6.37 -8.61
C VAL A 359 -3.08 -5.60 -7.33
N PHE A 360 -2.40 -4.48 -7.09
CA PHE A 360 -2.67 -3.60 -5.95
C PHE A 360 -4.09 -2.99 -6.01
N ILE A 361 -4.57 -2.58 -7.19
CA ILE A 361 -5.93 -2.08 -7.39
C ILE A 361 -6.96 -3.17 -7.08
N ILE A 362 -6.74 -4.40 -7.59
CA ILE A 362 -7.61 -5.54 -7.30
C ILE A 362 -7.61 -5.84 -5.78
N PHE A 363 -6.46 -5.74 -5.12
CA PHE A 363 -6.39 -5.89 -3.67
C PHE A 363 -7.25 -4.85 -2.95
N ASN A 364 -7.21 -3.60 -3.41
CA ASN A 364 -7.98 -2.51 -2.82
C ASN A 364 -9.48 -2.58 -3.11
N SER A 365 -9.95 -3.48 -3.97
CA SER A 365 -11.38 -3.77 -4.04
C SER A 365 -11.92 -4.51 -2.82
N MET A 366 -11.02 -5.14 -2.06
CA MET A 366 -11.35 -5.97 -0.89
C MET A 366 -10.70 -5.50 0.41
N GLU A 367 -9.73 -4.60 0.36
CA GLU A 367 -8.97 -4.10 1.51
C GLU A 367 -8.63 -2.60 1.35
N PRO A 368 -8.59 -1.80 2.42
CA PRO A 368 -8.54 -0.33 2.33
C PRO A 368 -7.11 0.22 2.47
N TYR A 369 -6.25 0.06 1.48
CA TYR A 369 -4.84 0.48 1.58
C TYR A 369 -4.44 1.64 0.66
N LEU A 370 -5.38 2.47 0.18
CA LEU A 370 -5.06 3.66 -0.64
C LEU A 370 -4.66 4.87 0.20
N LEU A 371 -5.33 5.11 1.33
CA LEU A 371 -5.10 6.27 2.21
C LEU A 371 -4.67 5.93 3.63
N GLN A 372 -4.86 4.70 4.10
CA GLN A 372 -4.38 4.32 5.43
C GLN A 372 -2.87 4.45 5.52
N THR A 373 -2.42 5.32 6.39
CA THR A 373 -1.11 5.95 6.35
C THR A 373 0.07 5.02 6.44
N VAL A 374 0.01 4.01 7.30
CA VAL A 374 1.15 3.11 7.52
C VAL A 374 1.12 1.96 6.52
N SER A 375 -0.05 1.45 6.17
CA SER A 375 -0.20 0.31 5.26
C SER A 375 -0.24 0.72 3.79
N SER A 376 -0.62 1.96 3.47
CA SER A 376 -0.58 2.51 2.10
C SER A 376 0.83 2.84 1.62
N CYS A 377 1.84 2.76 2.50
CA CYS A 377 3.23 3.05 2.14
C CYS A 377 3.70 2.26 0.92
N THR A 378 3.22 1.03 0.74
CA THR A 378 3.59 0.16 -0.39
C THR A 378 3.16 0.73 -1.74
N PHE A 379 1.97 1.31 -1.82
CA PHE A 379 1.47 1.98 -3.04
C PHE A 379 2.26 3.24 -3.37
N TRP A 380 2.42 4.12 -2.40
CA TRP A 380 3.09 5.39 -2.58
C TRP A 380 4.58 5.21 -2.85
N LEU A 381 5.23 4.25 -2.18
CA LEU A 381 6.63 3.88 -2.43
C LEU A 381 6.84 3.54 -3.90
N ILE A 382 6.05 2.62 -4.44
CA ILE A 382 6.21 2.19 -5.83
C ILE A 382 5.78 3.30 -6.80
N GLY A 383 4.74 4.07 -6.50
CA GLY A 383 4.29 5.18 -7.33
C GLY A 383 5.35 6.27 -7.47
N ILE A 384 5.96 6.71 -6.37
CA ILE A 384 7.02 7.73 -6.40
C ILE A 384 8.28 7.18 -7.07
N PHE A 385 8.64 5.91 -6.83
CA PHE A 385 9.72 5.22 -7.54
C PHE A 385 9.52 5.30 -9.07
N ILE A 386 8.32 4.99 -9.54
CA ILE A 386 7.98 5.03 -10.98
C ILE A 386 8.20 6.45 -11.54
N ILE A 387 7.67 7.48 -10.90
CA ILE A 387 7.76 8.87 -11.38
C ILE A 387 9.22 9.33 -11.46
N VAL A 388 10.00 9.13 -10.40
CA VAL A 388 11.36 9.64 -10.30
C VAL A 388 12.28 9.00 -11.33
N TYR A 389 12.25 7.68 -11.43
CA TYR A 389 13.16 6.99 -12.36
C TYR A 389 12.70 7.05 -13.82
N ASN A 390 11.41 7.28 -14.11
CA ASN A 390 10.98 7.64 -15.45
C ASN A 390 11.61 8.95 -15.92
N LYS A 391 11.67 9.97 -15.06
CA LYS A 391 12.32 11.25 -15.38
C LYS A 391 13.80 11.07 -15.66
N ARG A 392 14.54 10.36 -14.80
CA ARG A 392 15.98 10.10 -14.99
C ARG A 392 16.27 9.33 -16.29
N ASN A 393 15.40 8.37 -16.65
CA ASN A 393 15.52 7.65 -17.91
C ASN A 393 15.30 8.57 -19.12
N LYS A 394 14.43 9.59 -19.00
CA LYS A 394 14.23 10.60 -20.05
C LYS A 394 15.45 11.52 -20.22
N GLU A 395 16.04 11.96 -19.10
CA GLU A 395 17.24 12.80 -19.12
C GLU A 395 18.40 12.08 -19.79
N LYS A 396 18.68 10.83 -19.43
CA LYS A 396 19.73 9.99 -20.07
C LYS A 396 19.49 9.66 -21.53
N ALA A 397 18.25 9.66 -22.00
CA ALA A 397 17.95 9.41 -23.42
C ALA A 397 18.10 10.66 -24.30
N ASN A 398 18.19 11.84 -23.69
CA ASN A 398 18.36 13.12 -24.37
C ASN A 398 19.83 13.62 -24.35
N GLU A 399 20.69 12.95 -23.55
CA GLU A 399 22.16 13.08 -23.57
C GLU A 399 22.78 12.13 -24.63
#